data_01a987f6c04b5a801ee812d06c82736d
#
_entry.id   01a987f6c04b5a801ee812d06c82736d
#
_cell.length_a   1.000
_cell.length_b   1.000
_cell.length_c   1.000
_cell.angle_alpha   90.00
_cell.angle_beta   90.00
_cell.angle_gamma   90.00
#
_symmetry.space_group_name_H-M   'P 1'
#
loop_
_entity.id
_entity.type
_entity.pdbx_description
1 polymer ?
#
loop_
_entity_poly.entity_id
_entity_poly.type
_entity_poly.pdbx_seq_one_letter_code
_entity_poly.pdbx_strand_id
1 'polypeptide(L)'
;MIEFLSKNKDNSEEAIGLLFMRTYNKWHGEIKKQLKTIGITHPQFVILTTLGYSLQYEEEVTQIMLAKLAGMDVMSVSQIIILLEKKELVSRKEHSKDTRAKSVSITKKGQAILNNALPVVENIDINFFGTLNKNETKFIELLHVLNEYEFENK
;
A
#
# COMPACT_ATOMS: atom_id res chain seq x y z
N MET A 1 23.93 -27.60 -20.12
CA MET A 1 24.05 -26.13 -19.99
C MET A 1 22.75 -25.53 -20.54
N ILE A 2 22.09 -24.65 -19.82
CA ILE A 2 20.88 -23.99 -20.33
C ILE A 2 21.27 -22.78 -21.17
N GLU A 3 20.51 -22.51 -22.24
CA GLU A 3 20.61 -21.26 -22.96
C GLU A 3 19.87 -20.17 -22.16
N PHE A 4 20.56 -19.09 -21.79
CA PHE A 4 20.01 -17.99 -20.99
C PHE A 4 20.06 -16.69 -21.79
N LEU A 5 18.91 -16.28 -22.34
CA LEU A 5 18.76 -15.18 -23.31
C LEU A 5 18.63 -13.79 -22.63
N SER A 6 18.97 -13.64 -21.38
CA SER A 6 18.92 -12.36 -20.69
C SER A 6 19.94 -11.36 -21.25
N LYS A 7 19.57 -10.09 -21.39
CA LYS A 7 20.50 -8.98 -21.67
C LYS A 7 21.53 -8.79 -20.57
N ASN A 8 21.17 -9.15 -19.31
CA ASN A 8 21.99 -9.04 -18.11
C ASN A 8 22.55 -10.42 -17.67
N LYS A 9 22.82 -11.32 -18.65
CA LYS A 9 23.24 -12.70 -18.39
C LYS A 9 24.52 -12.81 -17.54
N ASP A 10 25.40 -11.83 -17.64
CA ASP A 10 26.71 -11.82 -16.98
C ASP A 10 26.69 -11.11 -15.62
N ASN A 11 25.64 -10.29 -15.34
CA ASN A 11 25.51 -9.57 -14.08
C ASN A 11 24.03 -9.38 -13.68
N SER A 12 23.54 -10.20 -12.78
CA SER A 12 22.17 -10.09 -12.28
C SER A 12 21.90 -8.82 -11.44
N GLU A 13 22.94 -8.15 -10.95
CA GLU A 13 22.81 -6.90 -10.18
C GLU A 13 22.42 -5.71 -11.08
N GLU A 14 22.60 -5.83 -12.41
CA GLU A 14 22.16 -4.85 -13.39
C GLU A 14 20.73 -5.07 -13.87
N ALA A 15 20.12 -6.19 -13.49
CA ALA A 15 18.72 -6.47 -13.81
C ALA A 15 17.78 -5.65 -12.89
N ILE A 16 17.43 -4.44 -13.32
CA ILE A 16 16.70 -3.45 -12.53
C ILE A 16 15.40 -4.01 -11.92
N GLY A 17 14.61 -4.80 -12.68
CA GLY A 17 13.38 -5.40 -12.16
C GLY A 17 13.64 -6.43 -11.05
N LEU A 18 14.73 -7.21 -11.16
CA LEU A 18 15.13 -8.17 -10.13
C LEU A 18 15.63 -7.45 -8.88
N LEU A 19 16.41 -6.38 -9.04
CA LEU A 19 16.90 -5.56 -7.93
C LEU A 19 15.75 -4.88 -7.21
N PHE A 20 14.80 -4.30 -7.96
CA PHE A 20 13.60 -3.69 -7.40
C PHE A 20 12.78 -4.70 -6.58
N MET A 21 12.55 -5.90 -7.11
CA MET A 21 11.81 -6.93 -6.40
C MET A 21 12.52 -7.40 -5.12
N ARG A 22 13.86 -7.58 -5.14
CA ARG A 22 14.64 -7.93 -3.95
C ARG A 22 14.54 -6.83 -2.88
N THR A 23 14.65 -5.56 -3.29
CA THR A 23 14.56 -4.40 -2.41
C THR A 23 13.18 -4.30 -1.77
N TYR A 24 12.12 -4.41 -2.59
CA TYR A 24 10.74 -4.45 -2.12
C TYR A 24 10.51 -5.59 -1.12
N ASN A 25 10.95 -6.81 -1.43
CA ASN A 25 10.76 -7.95 -0.55
C ASN A 25 11.44 -7.78 0.80
N LYS A 26 12.62 -7.13 0.84
CA LYS A 26 13.34 -6.84 2.07
C LYS A 26 12.56 -5.86 2.96
N TRP A 27 12.13 -4.75 2.40
CA TRP A 27 11.31 -3.74 3.08
C TRP A 27 9.95 -4.31 3.50
N HIS A 28 9.21 -4.90 2.57
CA HIS A 28 7.89 -5.48 2.80
C HIS A 28 7.92 -6.62 3.84
N GLY A 29 8.99 -7.42 3.86
CA GLY A 29 9.17 -8.49 4.82
C GLY A 29 9.18 -8.00 6.26
N GLU A 30 9.87 -6.89 6.56
CA GLU A 30 9.90 -6.31 7.90
C GLU A 30 8.56 -5.69 8.27
N ILE A 31 7.93 -4.93 7.37
CA ILE A 31 6.57 -4.40 7.59
C ILE A 31 5.59 -5.53 7.92
N LYS A 32 5.56 -6.58 7.10
CA LYS A 32 4.66 -7.71 7.29
C LYS A 32 4.87 -8.40 8.65
N LYS A 33 6.12 -8.55 9.07
CA LYS A 33 6.49 -9.13 10.37
C LYS A 33 5.95 -8.29 11.53
N GLN A 34 6.15 -6.97 11.49
CA GLN A 34 5.73 -6.07 12.56
C GLN A 34 4.21 -5.91 12.60
N LEU A 35 3.53 -5.72 11.46
CA LEU A 35 2.07 -5.61 11.41
C LEU A 35 1.35 -6.87 11.88
N LYS A 36 1.97 -8.05 11.70
CA LYS A 36 1.43 -9.30 12.23
C LYS A 36 1.30 -9.26 13.76
N THR A 37 2.21 -8.61 14.48
CA THR A 37 2.15 -8.47 15.95
C THR A 37 1.00 -7.56 16.39
N ILE A 38 0.55 -6.65 15.51
CA ILE A 38 -0.58 -5.73 15.73
C ILE A 38 -1.91 -6.40 15.29
N GLY A 39 -1.86 -7.52 14.58
CA GLY A 39 -3.03 -8.28 14.16
C GLY A 39 -3.62 -7.84 12.82
N ILE A 40 -2.87 -7.13 11.99
CA ILE A 40 -3.28 -6.73 10.63
C ILE A 40 -2.23 -7.14 9.59
N THR A 41 -2.67 -7.26 8.34
CA THR A 41 -1.78 -7.47 7.18
C THR A 41 -1.34 -6.15 6.57
N HIS A 42 -0.28 -6.15 5.75
CA HIS A 42 0.15 -4.94 5.05
C HIS A 42 -0.95 -4.36 4.13
N PRO A 43 -1.68 -5.14 3.30
CA PRO A 43 -2.81 -4.59 2.54
C PRO A 43 -3.91 -3.98 3.43
N GLN A 44 -4.20 -4.58 4.59
CA GLN A 44 -5.15 -4.01 5.55
C GLN A 44 -4.65 -2.68 6.12
N PHE A 45 -3.37 -2.57 6.44
CA PHE A 45 -2.74 -1.33 6.88
C PHE A 45 -2.83 -0.25 5.78
N VAL A 46 -2.51 -0.60 4.53
CA VAL A 46 -2.60 0.34 3.40
C VAL A 46 -4.01 0.90 3.26
N ILE A 47 -5.04 0.06 3.30
CA ILE A 47 -6.43 0.52 3.18
C ILE A 47 -6.85 1.37 4.39
N LEU A 48 -6.49 0.99 5.62
CA LEU A 48 -6.78 1.81 6.80
C LEU A 48 -6.09 3.17 6.76
N THR A 49 -4.84 3.22 6.31
CA THR A 49 -4.06 4.45 6.18
C THR A 49 -4.63 5.35 5.09
N THR A 50 -4.94 4.79 3.91
CA THR A 50 -5.56 5.52 2.80
C THR A 50 -6.92 6.07 3.21
N LEU A 51 -7.72 5.29 3.93
CA LEU A 51 -9.00 5.73 4.49
C LEU A 51 -8.81 6.88 5.49
N GLY A 52 -7.83 6.76 6.39
CA GLY A 52 -7.50 7.79 7.36
C GLY A 52 -7.07 9.11 6.70
N TYR A 53 -6.27 9.06 5.64
CA TYR A 53 -5.91 10.25 4.85
C TYR A 53 -7.13 10.86 4.16
N SER A 54 -7.95 10.03 3.50
CA SER A 54 -9.12 10.50 2.74
C SER A 54 -10.15 11.18 3.63
N LEU A 55 -10.43 10.63 4.82
CA LEU A 55 -11.41 11.18 5.76
C LEU A 55 -11.02 12.54 6.39
N GLN A 56 -9.80 13.03 6.15
CA GLN A 56 -9.42 14.39 6.54
C GLN A 56 -9.99 15.45 5.59
N TYR A 57 -10.35 15.06 4.36
CA TYR A 57 -10.76 15.98 3.29
C TYR A 57 -12.11 15.62 2.67
N GLU A 58 -12.59 14.39 2.86
CA GLU A 58 -13.79 13.85 2.25
C GLU A 58 -14.80 13.43 3.32
N GLU A 59 -16.05 13.83 3.18
CA GLU A 59 -17.13 13.40 4.09
C GLU A 59 -17.50 11.93 3.91
N GLU A 60 -17.42 11.43 2.68
CA GLU A 60 -17.73 10.05 2.32
C GLU A 60 -16.65 9.47 1.41
N VAL A 61 -16.03 8.37 1.83
CA VAL A 61 -14.98 7.67 1.09
C VAL A 61 -15.52 6.36 0.55
N THR A 62 -15.40 6.15 -0.76
CA THR A 62 -15.87 4.93 -1.42
C THR A 62 -14.73 3.93 -1.66
N GLN A 63 -15.08 2.66 -1.92
CA GLN A 63 -14.12 1.63 -2.29
C GLN A 63 -13.32 1.98 -3.56
N ILE A 64 -13.96 2.65 -4.53
CA ILE A 64 -13.32 3.08 -5.77
C ILE A 64 -12.25 4.15 -5.48
N MET A 65 -12.56 5.12 -4.61
CA MET A 65 -11.58 6.12 -4.17
C MET A 65 -10.38 5.46 -3.48
N LEU A 66 -10.63 4.52 -2.58
CA LEU A 66 -9.57 3.79 -1.88
C LEU A 66 -8.71 2.98 -2.86
N ALA A 67 -9.32 2.31 -3.85
CA ALA A 67 -8.61 1.55 -4.87
C ALA A 67 -7.66 2.45 -5.68
N LYS A 68 -8.16 3.60 -6.14
CA LYS A 68 -7.37 4.57 -6.89
C LYS A 68 -6.19 5.13 -6.06
N LEU A 69 -6.44 5.53 -4.83
CA LEU A 69 -5.42 6.12 -3.96
C LEU A 69 -4.39 5.08 -3.48
N ALA A 70 -4.82 3.85 -3.24
CA ALA A 70 -3.91 2.76 -2.84
C ALA A 70 -3.15 2.12 -4.03
N GLY A 71 -3.49 2.49 -5.28
CA GLY A 71 -2.92 1.84 -6.47
C GLY A 71 -3.29 0.35 -6.58
N MET A 72 -4.49 -0.04 -6.10
CA MET A 72 -4.97 -1.41 -6.06
C MET A 72 -6.22 -1.59 -6.93
N ASP A 73 -6.47 -2.79 -7.41
CA ASP A 73 -7.71 -3.09 -8.11
C ASP A 73 -8.92 -3.10 -7.13
N VAL A 74 -10.11 -2.72 -7.64
CA VAL A 74 -11.33 -2.56 -6.82
C VAL A 74 -11.77 -3.87 -6.17
N MET A 75 -11.57 -5.02 -6.82
CA MET A 75 -11.96 -6.32 -6.26
C MET A 75 -11.08 -6.69 -5.07
N SER A 76 -9.78 -6.48 -5.16
CA SER A 76 -8.84 -6.69 -4.04
C SER A 76 -9.20 -5.78 -2.86
N VAL A 77 -9.46 -4.50 -3.12
CA VAL A 77 -9.89 -3.55 -2.08
C VAL A 77 -11.20 -4.00 -1.43
N SER A 78 -12.18 -4.44 -2.23
CA SER A 78 -13.46 -4.96 -1.70
C SER A 78 -13.25 -6.14 -0.75
N GLN A 79 -12.39 -7.08 -1.09
CA GLN A 79 -12.07 -8.24 -0.24
C GLN A 79 -11.36 -7.82 1.06
N ILE A 80 -10.42 -6.88 0.98
CA ILE A 80 -9.72 -6.35 2.14
C ILE A 80 -10.70 -5.66 3.09
N ILE A 81 -11.61 -4.85 2.56
CA ILE A 81 -12.63 -4.14 3.35
C ILE A 81 -13.58 -5.12 4.04
N ILE A 82 -14.00 -6.21 3.37
CA ILE A 82 -14.80 -7.27 3.99
C ILE A 82 -14.06 -7.89 5.18
N LEU A 83 -12.77 -8.13 5.05
CA LEU A 83 -11.95 -8.68 6.14
C LEU A 83 -11.76 -7.68 7.28
N LEU A 84 -11.58 -6.39 6.97
CA LEU A 84 -11.51 -5.32 7.97
C LEU A 84 -12.84 -5.15 8.71
N GLU A 85 -13.98 -5.26 8.01
CA GLU A 85 -15.32 -5.21 8.60
C GLU A 85 -15.57 -6.40 9.54
N LYS A 86 -15.15 -7.62 9.16
CA LYS A 86 -15.18 -8.81 10.04
C LYS A 86 -14.34 -8.64 11.31
N LYS A 87 -13.28 -7.84 11.25
CA LYS A 87 -12.46 -7.48 12.41
C LYS A 87 -13.03 -6.28 13.18
N GLU A 88 -14.13 -5.70 12.72
CA GLU A 88 -14.75 -4.49 13.27
C GLU A 88 -13.84 -3.25 13.22
N LEU A 89 -12.92 -3.18 12.26
CA LEU A 89 -12.00 -2.06 12.08
C LEU A 89 -12.57 -0.98 11.17
N VAL A 90 -13.48 -1.35 10.27
CA VAL A 90 -14.24 -0.45 9.41
C VAL A 90 -15.71 -0.81 9.43
N SER A 91 -16.55 0.11 8.99
CA SER A 91 -17.97 -0.11 8.72
C SER A 91 -18.33 0.42 7.33
N ARG A 92 -19.35 -0.18 6.71
CA ARG A 92 -19.89 0.26 5.41
C ARG A 92 -21.33 0.68 5.57
N LYS A 93 -21.71 1.76 4.89
CA LYS A 93 -23.09 2.22 4.77
C LYS A 93 -23.38 2.63 3.32
N GLU A 94 -24.63 2.81 2.98
CA GLU A 94 -24.99 3.37 1.68
C GLU A 94 -24.45 4.80 1.55
N HIS A 95 -23.96 5.13 0.36
CA HIS A 95 -23.48 6.47 0.07
C HIS A 95 -24.67 7.43 -0.06
N SER A 96 -24.56 8.63 0.51
CA SER A 96 -25.67 9.57 0.62
C SER A 96 -26.27 10.03 -0.73
N LYS A 97 -25.44 10.07 -1.79
CA LYS A 97 -25.81 10.57 -3.12
C LYS A 97 -25.92 9.48 -4.18
N ASP A 98 -25.28 8.33 -4.02
CA ASP A 98 -25.32 7.20 -4.95
C ASP A 98 -25.54 5.90 -4.20
N THR A 99 -26.79 5.43 -4.20
CA THR A 99 -27.21 4.20 -3.51
C THR A 99 -26.54 2.92 -4.03
N ARG A 100 -25.91 2.97 -5.22
CA ARG A 100 -25.13 1.86 -5.78
C ARG A 100 -23.72 1.79 -5.21
N ALA A 101 -23.21 2.90 -4.65
CA ALA A 101 -21.93 2.96 -3.97
C ALA A 101 -22.10 2.73 -2.47
N LYS A 102 -21.05 2.21 -1.83
CA LYS A 102 -20.96 2.12 -0.37
C LYS A 102 -19.84 3.01 0.12
N SER A 103 -20.14 3.83 1.11
CA SER A 103 -19.14 4.58 1.85
C SER A 103 -18.52 3.71 2.94
N VAL A 104 -17.21 3.89 3.17
CA VAL A 104 -16.42 3.20 4.16
C VAL A 104 -16.01 4.19 5.25
N SER A 105 -16.17 3.81 6.49
CA SER A 105 -15.75 4.60 7.65
C SER A 105 -14.87 3.78 8.57
N ILE A 106 -13.91 4.42 9.22
CA ILE A 106 -13.08 3.78 10.23
C ILE A 106 -13.82 3.75 11.57
N THR A 107 -13.77 2.63 12.28
CA THR A 107 -14.33 2.52 13.63
C THR A 107 -13.34 3.04 14.68
N LYS A 108 -13.79 3.24 15.94
CA LYS A 108 -12.89 3.56 17.04
C LYS A 108 -11.80 2.51 17.23
N LYS A 109 -12.16 1.22 17.07
CA LYS A 109 -11.21 0.10 17.11
C LYS A 109 -10.21 0.16 15.96
N GLY A 110 -10.70 0.44 14.74
CA GLY A 110 -9.85 0.61 13.55
C GLY A 110 -8.88 1.77 13.72
N GLN A 111 -9.33 2.89 14.24
CA GLN A 111 -8.47 4.04 14.51
C GLN A 111 -7.40 3.74 15.56
N ALA A 112 -7.74 3.02 16.63
CA ALA A 112 -6.76 2.60 17.63
C ALA A 112 -5.69 1.67 17.02
N ILE A 113 -6.08 0.70 16.18
CA ILE A 113 -5.15 -0.18 15.47
C ILE A 113 -4.27 0.62 14.51
N LEU A 114 -4.84 1.54 13.74
CA LEU A 114 -4.09 2.39 12.81
C LEU A 114 -3.07 3.26 13.55
N ASN A 115 -3.46 3.91 14.65
CA ASN A 115 -2.58 4.74 15.46
C ASN A 115 -1.43 3.96 16.10
N ASN A 116 -1.61 2.66 16.36
CA ASN A 116 -0.53 1.79 16.82
C ASN A 116 0.39 1.34 15.65
N ALA A 117 -0.17 1.16 14.46
CA ALA A 117 0.57 0.65 13.31
C ALA A 117 1.38 1.74 12.60
N LEU A 118 0.85 2.97 12.50
CA LEU A 118 1.50 4.09 11.80
C LEU A 118 2.95 4.31 12.27
N PRO A 119 3.23 4.56 13.56
CA PRO A 119 4.60 4.83 14.01
C PRO A 119 5.54 3.65 13.79
N VAL A 120 5.03 2.42 13.81
CA VAL A 120 5.82 1.22 13.54
C VAL A 120 6.26 1.17 12.08
N VAL A 121 5.35 1.41 11.14
CA VAL A 121 5.65 1.41 9.71
C VAL A 121 6.52 2.61 9.34
N GLU A 122 6.20 3.81 9.83
CA GLU A 122 6.99 5.02 9.61
C GLU A 122 8.43 4.88 10.12
N ASN A 123 8.64 4.21 11.26
CA ASN A 123 9.99 3.94 11.75
C ASN A 123 10.77 2.96 10.85
N ILE A 124 10.09 1.97 10.27
CA ILE A 124 10.70 1.08 9.27
C ILE A 124 11.10 1.90 8.03
N ASP A 125 10.22 2.78 7.56
CA ASP A 125 10.47 3.62 6.40
C ASP A 125 11.66 4.56 6.63
N ILE A 126 11.70 5.25 7.77
CA ILE A 126 12.79 6.13 8.17
C ILE A 126 14.13 5.36 8.19
N ASN A 127 14.15 4.18 8.79
CA ASN A 127 15.38 3.39 8.88
C ASN A 127 15.80 2.81 7.52
N PHE A 128 14.86 2.34 6.72
CA PHE A 128 15.14 1.71 5.44
C PHE A 128 15.50 2.73 4.36
N PHE A 129 14.63 3.71 4.12
CA PHE A 129 14.85 4.74 3.10
C PHE A 129 15.85 5.80 3.54
N GLY A 130 16.01 6.05 4.85
CA GLY A 130 17.03 6.93 5.40
C GLY A 130 18.46 6.51 5.04
N THR A 131 18.70 5.25 4.66
CA THR A 131 19.99 4.80 4.13
C THR A 131 20.38 5.49 2.81
N LEU A 132 19.39 6.06 2.11
CA LEU A 132 19.60 6.87 0.90
C LEU A 132 20.26 8.22 1.19
N ASN A 133 20.20 8.70 2.44
CA ASN A 133 20.75 9.98 2.89
C ASN A 133 20.23 11.14 2.00
N LYS A 134 21.13 11.94 1.45
CA LYS A 134 20.81 13.08 0.56
C LYS A 134 20.06 12.69 -0.72
N ASN A 135 19.98 11.41 -1.06
CA ASN A 135 19.30 10.92 -2.26
C ASN A 135 17.83 10.57 -2.03
N GLU A 136 17.32 10.66 -0.79
CA GLU A 136 15.94 10.27 -0.46
C GLU A 136 14.91 11.08 -1.26
N THR A 137 15.05 12.42 -1.29
CA THR A 137 14.18 13.30 -2.10
C THR A 137 14.20 12.92 -3.58
N LYS A 138 15.41 12.66 -4.12
CA LYS A 138 15.54 12.22 -5.51
C LYS A 138 14.88 10.88 -5.79
N PHE A 139 14.96 9.96 -4.84
CA PHE A 139 14.30 8.66 -4.94
C PHE A 139 12.77 8.81 -4.97
N ILE A 140 12.20 9.68 -4.13
CA ILE A 140 10.76 10.01 -4.14
C ILE A 140 10.34 10.53 -5.52
N GLU A 141 11.10 11.48 -6.09
CA GLU A 141 10.85 12.00 -7.44
C GLU A 141 10.84 10.88 -8.50
N LEU A 142 11.81 9.97 -8.44
CA LEU A 142 11.89 8.85 -9.37
C LEU A 142 10.74 7.84 -9.20
N LEU A 143 10.30 7.61 -7.98
CA LEU A 143 9.10 6.78 -7.73
C LEU A 143 7.85 7.42 -8.33
N HIS A 144 7.70 8.75 -8.24
CA HIS A 144 6.58 9.45 -8.91
C HIS A 144 6.63 9.25 -10.42
N VAL A 145 7.80 9.42 -11.06
CA VAL A 145 7.96 9.18 -12.51
C VAL A 145 7.53 7.76 -12.90
N LEU A 146 7.94 6.75 -12.10
CA LEU A 146 7.55 5.36 -12.36
C LEU A 146 6.05 5.12 -12.14
N ASN A 147 5.46 5.79 -11.14
CA ASN A 147 4.05 5.62 -10.79
C ASN A 147 3.10 6.28 -11.81
N GLU A 148 3.57 7.26 -12.57
CA GLU A 148 2.82 7.92 -13.65
C GLU A 148 2.89 7.15 -14.98
N TYR A 149 3.75 6.12 -15.07
CA TYR A 149 3.90 5.34 -16.30
C TYR A 149 2.69 4.42 -16.51
N GLU A 150 2.05 4.56 -17.66
CA GLU A 150 0.95 3.69 -18.09
C GLU A 150 1.44 2.69 -19.13
N PHE A 151 1.20 1.40 -18.90
CA PHE A 151 1.46 0.38 -19.92
C PHE A 151 0.42 0.50 -21.04
N GLU A 152 0.90 0.55 -22.29
CA GLU A 152 0.01 0.49 -23.44
C GLU A 152 -0.77 -0.84 -23.42
N ASN A 153 -2.08 -0.76 -23.28
CA ASN A 153 -2.97 -1.91 -23.47
C ASN A 153 -2.94 -2.28 -24.97
N LYS A 154 -2.21 -3.33 -25.31
CA LYS A 154 -2.26 -3.93 -26.65
C LYS A 154 -3.49 -4.83 -26.79
#